data_bd5abf1aa2199369213e69d7241634f1
#
_entry.id   bd5abf1aa2199369213e69d7241634f1
#
_cell.length_a   1.000
_cell.length_b   1.000
_cell.length_c   1.000
_cell.angle_alpha   90.00
_cell.angle_beta   90.00
_cell.angle_gamma   90.00
#
_symmetry.space_group_name_H-M   'P 1'
#
loop_
_entity.id
_entity.type
_entity.pdbx_description
1 polymer ?
#
loop_
_entity_poly.entity_id
_entity_poly.type
_entity_poly.pdbx_seq_one_letter_code
_entity_poly.pdbx_strand_id
1 'polypeptide(L)'
;MTKVWGGGDRVGIRLSPLTKFADIGDSNPEPVYMSLIEQINPYKLSYIHVIEGDTGGDRNPAGSFDLQKLRHAFNGLYMANNNYTLELAIEAREKNLADLICFGRPFISNPDLVARLRTGASLTPPDPNTFYAGEAHGYIDYPAL
;
A
#
# COMPACT_ATOMS: atom_id res chain seq x y z
N MET A 1 5.31 -20.65 1.44
CA MET A 1 5.24 -19.85 0.20
C MET A 1 6.61 -19.70 -0.45
N THR A 2 7.65 -19.20 0.21
CA THR A 2 8.99 -19.05 -0.37
C THR A 2 9.58 -20.34 -0.97
N LYS A 3 9.37 -21.50 -0.31
CA LYS A 3 9.80 -22.81 -0.85
C LYS A 3 9.14 -23.16 -2.18
N VAL A 4 7.87 -22.80 -2.37
CA VAL A 4 7.11 -23.11 -3.61
C VAL A 4 7.60 -22.24 -4.77
N TRP A 5 7.97 -20.98 -4.50
CA TRP A 5 8.43 -20.04 -5.50
C TRP A 5 9.95 -20.06 -5.74
N GLY A 6 10.67 -20.97 -5.07
CA GLY A 6 12.13 -21.11 -5.21
C GLY A 6 12.95 -20.02 -4.51
N GLY A 7 12.29 -19.16 -3.73
CA GLY A 7 12.93 -18.07 -2.98
C GLY A 7 11.94 -17.02 -2.50
N GLY A 8 12.42 -16.03 -1.77
CA GLY A 8 11.63 -14.89 -1.31
C GLY A 8 11.51 -13.74 -2.33
N ASP A 9 12.36 -13.73 -3.34
CA ASP A 9 12.47 -12.68 -4.38
C ASP A 9 11.20 -12.47 -5.22
N ARG A 10 10.27 -13.43 -5.19
CA ARG A 10 8.94 -13.37 -5.83
C ARG A 10 7.79 -13.31 -4.84
N VAL A 11 8.08 -13.04 -3.59
CA VAL A 11 7.08 -13.01 -2.51
C VAL A 11 7.14 -11.67 -1.80
N GLY A 12 6.00 -11.02 -1.64
CA GLY A 12 5.82 -9.86 -0.77
C GLY A 12 4.78 -10.15 0.31
N ILE A 13 4.73 -9.32 1.32
CA ILE A 13 3.72 -9.36 2.37
C ILE A 13 3.12 -7.97 2.56
N ARG A 14 1.78 -7.93 2.75
CA ARG A 14 1.09 -6.68 3.08
C ARG A 14 0.82 -6.61 4.57
N LEU A 15 1.11 -5.45 5.16
CA LEU A 15 1.00 -5.15 6.58
C LEU A 15 0.12 -3.92 6.78
N SER A 16 -0.68 -3.93 7.85
CA SER A 16 -1.60 -2.84 8.20
C SER A 16 -1.43 -2.47 9.68
N PRO A 17 -0.30 -1.86 10.07
CA PRO A 17 0.06 -1.69 11.48
C PRO A 17 -0.89 -0.81 12.29
N LEU A 18 -1.53 0.16 11.62
CA LEU A 18 -2.28 1.24 12.27
C LEU A 18 -3.77 1.23 11.91
N THR A 19 -4.23 0.27 11.11
CA THR A 19 -5.64 0.19 10.71
C THR A 19 -6.50 -0.35 11.84
N LYS A 20 -7.72 0.20 11.93
CA LYS A 20 -8.78 -0.31 12.82
C LYS A 20 -9.93 -0.95 12.04
N PHE A 21 -9.80 -1.02 10.73
CA PHE A 21 -10.81 -1.59 9.85
C PHE A 21 -11.02 -3.09 10.17
N ALA A 22 -12.28 -3.54 10.21
CA ALA A 22 -12.66 -4.92 10.50
C ALA A 22 -12.11 -5.47 11.83
N ASP A 23 -12.03 -4.62 12.84
CA ASP A 23 -11.52 -4.97 14.18
C ASP A 23 -10.08 -5.51 14.19
N ILE A 24 -9.30 -5.14 13.17
CA ILE A 24 -7.89 -5.43 13.08
C ILE A 24 -7.15 -4.30 13.78
N GLY A 25 -6.72 -4.51 14.99
CA GLY A 25 -5.99 -3.49 15.73
C GLY A 25 -5.13 -4.12 16.81
N ASP A 26 -4.03 -3.45 17.12
CA ASP A 26 -3.18 -3.79 18.24
C ASP A 26 -3.05 -2.56 19.15
N SER A 27 -3.09 -2.75 20.46
CA SER A 27 -2.91 -1.67 21.42
C SER A 27 -1.48 -1.14 21.47
N ASN A 28 -0.50 -1.95 21.02
CA ASN A 28 0.90 -1.60 20.96
C ASN A 28 1.56 -2.18 19.68
N PRO A 29 1.24 -1.63 18.50
CA PRO A 29 1.63 -2.23 17.23
C PRO A 29 3.14 -2.22 16.95
N GLU A 30 3.89 -1.25 17.47
CA GLU A 30 5.32 -1.12 17.17
C GLU A 30 6.12 -2.40 17.48
N PRO A 31 6.14 -2.93 18.71
CA PRO A 31 6.92 -4.15 19.00
C PRO A 31 6.45 -5.38 18.23
N VAL A 32 5.14 -5.49 17.95
CA VAL A 32 4.58 -6.60 17.19
C VAL A 32 5.11 -6.59 15.76
N TYR A 33 5.02 -5.45 15.09
CA TYR A 33 5.47 -5.34 13.70
C TYR A 33 7.00 -5.34 13.56
N MET A 34 7.73 -4.77 14.51
CA MET A 34 9.20 -4.87 14.55
C MET A 34 9.65 -6.33 14.67
N SER A 35 9.06 -7.09 15.60
CA SER A 35 9.34 -8.52 15.73
C SER A 35 8.99 -9.31 14.46
N LEU A 36 7.86 -8.98 13.81
CA LEU A 36 7.50 -9.58 12.53
C LEU A 36 8.59 -9.33 11.47
N ILE A 37 9.07 -8.09 11.34
CA ILE A 37 10.13 -7.74 10.38
C ILE A 37 11.40 -8.56 10.63
N GLU A 38 11.82 -8.67 11.88
CA GLU A 38 12.99 -9.49 12.24
C GLU A 38 12.81 -10.95 11.82
N GLN A 39 11.61 -11.52 12.04
CA GLN A 39 11.31 -12.91 11.70
C GLN A 39 11.21 -13.17 10.20
N ILE A 40 10.77 -12.20 9.39
CA ILE A 40 10.64 -12.39 7.94
C ILE A 40 11.91 -12.05 7.15
N ASN A 41 12.85 -11.26 7.69
CA ASN A 41 14.10 -10.92 7.02
C ASN A 41 14.91 -12.14 6.51
N PRO A 42 15.04 -13.25 7.26
CA PRO A 42 15.76 -14.42 6.78
C PRO A 42 15.16 -15.05 5.51
N TYR A 43 13.87 -14.82 5.24
CA TYR A 43 13.20 -15.35 4.04
C TYR A 43 13.48 -14.53 2.77
N LYS A 44 14.16 -13.38 2.88
CA LYS A 44 14.56 -12.50 1.77
C LYS A 44 13.39 -12.15 0.86
N LEU A 45 12.28 -11.72 1.46
CA LEU A 45 11.11 -11.28 0.70
C LEU A 45 11.46 -10.08 -0.19
N SER A 46 10.84 -9.99 -1.36
CA SER A 46 11.04 -8.91 -2.32
C SER A 46 10.64 -7.55 -1.75
N TYR A 47 9.49 -7.50 -1.09
CA TYR A 47 8.98 -6.25 -0.50
C TYR A 47 8.05 -6.51 0.69
N ILE A 48 7.94 -5.50 1.52
CA ILE A 48 6.79 -5.29 2.40
C ILE A 48 5.91 -4.19 1.82
N HIS A 49 4.59 -4.40 1.82
CA HIS A 49 3.59 -3.42 1.40
C HIS A 49 2.88 -2.92 2.66
N VAL A 50 3.10 -1.67 3.02
CA VAL A 50 2.59 -1.11 4.28
C VAL A 50 1.48 -0.11 4.03
N ILE A 51 0.33 -0.32 4.69
CA ILE A 51 -0.71 0.72 4.78
C ILE A 51 -0.26 1.70 5.86
N GLU A 52 0.13 2.91 5.44
CA GLU A 52 0.58 3.97 6.33
C GLU A 52 -0.61 4.73 6.92
N GLY A 53 -0.97 4.41 8.14
CA GLY A 53 -2.14 4.94 8.82
C GLY A 53 -3.37 4.02 8.78
N ASP A 54 -4.55 4.59 8.97
CA ASP A 54 -5.80 3.84 8.91
C ASP A 54 -6.29 3.63 7.46
N THR A 55 -6.87 2.49 7.19
CA THR A 55 -7.45 2.14 5.88
C THR A 55 -8.50 3.15 5.40
N GLY A 56 -9.14 3.88 6.30
CA GLY A 56 -10.06 4.97 5.99
C GLY A 56 -9.42 6.19 5.29
N GLY A 57 -8.10 6.29 5.29
CA GLY A 57 -7.34 7.36 4.66
C GLY A 57 -6.66 8.33 5.63
N ASP A 58 -6.92 8.22 6.93
CA ASP A 58 -6.15 8.94 7.94
C ASP A 58 -4.72 8.39 7.99
N ARG A 59 -3.76 9.22 7.64
CA ARG A 59 -2.34 8.84 7.60
C ARG A 59 -1.65 8.92 8.96
N ASN A 60 -2.25 9.59 9.93
CA ASN A 60 -1.68 9.81 11.26
C ASN A 60 -2.70 9.53 12.38
N PRO A 61 -3.26 8.32 12.47
CA PRO A 61 -4.22 7.99 13.51
C PRO A 61 -3.58 8.07 14.90
N ALA A 62 -4.41 8.34 15.91
CA ALA A 62 -3.95 8.38 17.30
C ALA A 62 -3.32 7.05 17.71
N GLY A 63 -2.16 7.11 18.36
CA GLY A 63 -1.38 5.93 18.77
C GLY A 63 -0.46 5.38 17.67
N SER A 64 -0.25 6.13 16.57
CA SER A 64 0.71 5.74 15.54
C SER A 64 2.15 5.79 16.06
N PHE A 65 2.97 4.92 15.48
CA PHE A 65 4.42 4.95 15.64
C PHE A 65 5.08 5.29 14.29
N ASP A 66 6.37 5.61 14.34
CA ASP A 66 7.13 5.92 13.13
C ASP A 66 7.31 4.67 12.24
N LEU A 67 6.55 4.60 11.16
CA LEU A 67 6.58 3.48 10.20
C LEU A 67 7.91 3.38 9.44
N GLN A 68 8.73 4.44 9.43
CA GLN A 68 10.08 4.37 8.85
C GLN A 68 10.98 3.39 9.61
N LYS A 69 10.68 3.08 10.88
CA LYS A 69 11.35 2.00 11.61
C LYS A 69 11.22 0.65 10.91
N LEU A 70 10.04 0.34 10.36
CA LEU A 70 9.81 -0.90 9.59
C LEU A 70 10.64 -0.90 8.30
N ARG A 71 10.67 0.25 7.59
CA ARG A 71 11.48 0.41 6.39
C ARG A 71 12.96 0.16 6.65
N HIS A 72 13.50 0.78 7.71
CA HIS A 72 14.92 0.66 8.04
C HIS A 72 15.30 -0.73 8.57
N ALA A 73 14.37 -1.43 9.19
CA ALA A 73 14.60 -2.78 9.72
C ALA A 73 14.44 -3.87 8.66
N PHE A 74 13.70 -3.62 7.59
CA PHE A 74 13.47 -4.61 6.54
C PHE A 74 14.56 -4.59 5.48
N ASN A 75 15.04 -5.77 5.07
CA ASN A 75 16.15 -5.92 4.13
C ASN A 75 15.74 -5.89 2.64
N GLY A 76 14.45 -5.79 2.34
CA GLY A 76 13.91 -5.70 0.98
C GLY A 76 13.32 -4.32 0.68
N LEU A 77 12.46 -4.25 -0.36
CA LEU A 77 11.83 -2.99 -0.76
C LEU A 77 10.64 -2.65 0.15
N TYR A 78 10.49 -1.36 0.44
CA TYR A 78 9.34 -0.82 1.15
C TYR A 78 8.36 -0.19 0.16
N MET A 79 7.15 -0.75 0.08
CA MET A 79 6.06 -0.24 -0.74
C MET A 79 5.06 0.47 0.16
N ALA A 80 4.99 1.79 0.03
CA ALA A 80 4.06 2.62 0.78
C ALA A 80 2.68 2.66 0.12
N ASN A 81 1.63 2.65 0.93
CA ASN A 81 0.24 2.78 0.50
C ASN A 81 -0.52 3.57 1.56
N ASN A 82 -1.51 4.22 1.20
CA ASN A 82 -2.60 4.91 1.86
C ASN A 82 -2.76 6.33 1.32
N ASN A 83 -3.80 6.53 0.53
CA ASN A 83 -4.27 7.83 0.06
C ASN A 83 -3.16 8.73 -0.57
N TYR A 84 -2.25 8.11 -1.30
CA TYR A 84 -1.21 8.84 -2.03
C TYR A 84 -1.80 9.60 -3.23
N THR A 85 -1.43 10.87 -3.35
CA THR A 85 -1.54 11.65 -4.59
C THR A 85 -0.23 11.54 -5.37
N LEU A 86 -0.19 12.08 -6.60
CA LEU A 86 1.05 12.12 -7.38
C LEU A 86 2.15 12.92 -6.65
N GLU A 87 1.79 14.08 -6.09
CA GLU A 87 2.72 14.97 -5.37
C GLU A 87 3.32 14.27 -4.15
N LEU A 88 2.46 13.65 -3.33
CA LEU A 88 2.92 12.88 -2.15
C LEU A 88 3.79 11.69 -2.55
N ALA A 89 3.50 11.05 -3.68
CA ALA A 89 4.30 9.94 -4.19
C ALA A 89 5.69 10.39 -4.64
N ILE A 90 5.77 11.51 -5.36
CA ILE A 90 7.03 12.14 -5.77
C ILE A 90 7.84 12.52 -4.53
N GLU A 91 7.22 13.25 -3.60
CA GLU A 91 7.87 13.68 -2.35
C GLU A 91 8.43 12.49 -1.56
N ALA A 92 7.64 11.41 -1.40
CA ALA A 92 8.09 10.22 -0.68
C ALA A 92 9.29 9.55 -1.35
N ARG A 93 9.34 9.56 -2.68
CA ARG A 93 10.48 9.04 -3.44
C ARG A 93 11.71 9.93 -3.33
N GLU A 94 11.56 11.24 -3.47
CA GLU A 94 12.66 12.21 -3.38
C GLU A 94 13.29 12.23 -1.99
N LYS A 95 12.46 12.13 -0.95
CA LYS A 95 12.91 12.05 0.45
C LYS A 95 13.35 10.66 0.88
N ASN A 96 13.37 9.68 -0.02
CA ASN A 96 13.72 8.29 0.26
C ASN A 96 12.87 7.67 1.39
N LEU A 97 11.59 8.02 1.48
CA LEU A 97 10.66 7.46 2.48
C LEU A 97 10.01 6.13 2.02
N ALA A 98 10.02 5.85 0.73
CA ALA A 98 9.51 4.61 0.16
C ALA A 98 10.29 4.24 -1.11
N ASP A 99 10.39 2.95 -1.42
CA ASP A 99 10.98 2.45 -2.66
C ASP A 99 9.94 2.37 -3.78
N LEU A 100 8.71 2.01 -3.41
CA LEU A 100 7.56 1.88 -4.29
C LEU A 100 6.34 2.55 -3.67
N ILE A 101 5.45 3.08 -4.50
CA ILE A 101 4.16 3.62 -4.07
C ILE A 101 3.03 2.80 -4.69
N CYS A 102 2.10 2.37 -3.85
CA CYS A 102 0.94 1.61 -4.29
C CYS A 102 -0.31 2.50 -4.29
N PHE A 103 -0.94 2.62 -5.45
CA PHE A 103 -2.22 3.28 -5.61
C PHE A 103 -3.34 2.23 -5.66
N GLY A 104 -4.37 2.38 -4.85
CA GLY A 104 -5.55 1.50 -4.84
C GLY A 104 -6.76 2.18 -5.46
N ARG A 105 -7.41 3.06 -4.71
CA ARG A 105 -8.65 3.73 -5.12
C ARG A 105 -8.62 4.38 -6.50
N PRO A 106 -7.58 5.12 -6.89
CA PRO A 106 -7.53 5.72 -8.23
C PRO A 106 -7.54 4.68 -9.36
N PHE A 107 -7.03 3.47 -9.13
CA PHE A 107 -7.06 2.40 -10.13
C PHE A 107 -8.44 1.78 -10.36
N ILE A 108 -9.38 1.95 -9.43
CA ILE A 108 -10.74 1.41 -9.59
C ILE A 108 -11.38 1.95 -10.89
N SER A 109 -11.23 3.24 -11.12
CA SER A 109 -11.89 3.95 -12.24
C SER A 109 -10.93 4.47 -13.32
N ASN A 110 -9.64 4.19 -13.20
CA ASN A 110 -8.63 4.61 -14.17
C ASN A 110 -7.71 3.44 -14.50
N PRO A 111 -8.09 2.57 -15.46
CA PRO A 111 -7.29 1.40 -15.83
C PRO A 111 -5.90 1.80 -16.37
N ASP A 112 -5.79 3.02 -16.90
CA ASP A 112 -4.59 3.64 -17.42
C ASP A 112 -3.97 4.68 -16.47
N LEU A 113 -4.16 4.52 -15.14
CA LEU A 113 -3.74 5.49 -14.12
C LEU A 113 -2.28 5.95 -14.29
N VAL A 114 -1.38 5.04 -14.62
CA VAL A 114 0.04 5.38 -14.80
C VAL A 114 0.24 6.37 -15.95
N ALA A 115 -0.49 6.20 -17.07
CA ALA A 115 -0.46 7.13 -18.19
C ALA A 115 -1.04 8.49 -17.80
N ARG A 116 -2.17 8.50 -17.08
CA ARG A 116 -2.81 9.74 -16.59
C ARG A 116 -1.90 10.52 -15.66
N LEU A 117 -1.31 9.86 -14.68
CA LEU A 117 -0.36 10.50 -13.75
C LEU A 117 0.87 11.06 -14.47
N ARG A 118 1.38 10.35 -15.47
CA ARG A 118 2.55 10.80 -16.27
C ARG A 118 2.25 12.03 -17.11
N THR A 119 1.05 12.14 -17.66
CA THR A 119 0.66 13.24 -18.57
C THR A 119 -0.06 14.37 -17.83
N GLY A 120 -0.35 14.23 -16.55
CA GLY A 120 -1.17 15.20 -15.81
C GLY A 120 -2.65 15.20 -16.21
N ALA A 121 -3.13 14.12 -16.83
CA ALA A 121 -4.53 14.01 -17.22
C ALA A 121 -5.46 13.85 -16.03
N SER A 122 -6.69 14.34 -16.16
CA SER A 122 -7.70 14.24 -15.10
C SER A 122 -8.04 12.79 -14.78
N LEU A 123 -8.25 12.52 -13.49
CA LEU A 123 -8.69 11.21 -13.01
C LEU A 123 -10.22 11.14 -13.00
N THR A 124 -10.77 10.02 -13.47
CA THR A 124 -12.18 9.69 -13.34
C THR A 124 -12.46 9.28 -11.88
N PRO A 125 -13.43 9.87 -11.18
CA PRO A 125 -13.81 9.43 -9.85
C PRO A 125 -14.51 8.06 -9.93
N PRO A 126 -14.25 7.14 -8.99
CA PRO A 126 -14.97 5.87 -8.95
C PRO A 126 -16.40 6.06 -8.43
N ASP A 127 -17.33 5.20 -8.88
CA ASP A 127 -18.67 5.12 -8.31
C ASP A 127 -18.70 4.15 -7.13
N PRO A 128 -18.87 4.62 -5.88
CA PRO A 128 -18.90 3.75 -4.70
C PRO A 128 -20.02 2.69 -4.72
N ASN A 129 -21.10 2.93 -5.46
CA ASN A 129 -22.21 1.98 -5.53
C ASN A 129 -21.86 0.72 -6.33
N THR A 130 -20.79 0.77 -7.10
CA THR A 130 -20.33 -0.36 -7.94
C THR A 130 -19.16 -1.14 -7.35
N PHE A 131 -18.62 -0.75 -6.18
CA PHE A 131 -17.42 -1.39 -5.62
C PHE A 131 -17.60 -2.88 -5.31
N TYR A 132 -18.79 -3.28 -4.88
CA TYR A 132 -19.09 -4.65 -4.46
C TYR A 132 -20.35 -5.21 -5.12
N ALA A 133 -20.88 -4.52 -6.11
CA ALA A 133 -22.10 -4.89 -6.83
C ALA A 133 -22.01 -4.37 -8.28
N GLY A 134 -22.90 -4.85 -9.16
CA GLY A 134 -23.00 -4.32 -10.53
C GLY A 134 -22.39 -5.21 -11.62
N GLU A 135 -21.86 -6.38 -11.27
CA GLU A 135 -21.26 -7.33 -12.21
C GLU A 135 -20.15 -6.68 -13.07
N ALA A 136 -20.39 -6.47 -14.38
CA ALA A 136 -19.46 -5.81 -15.27
C ALA A 136 -19.40 -4.30 -15.07
N HIS A 137 -20.54 -3.69 -14.68
CA HIS A 137 -20.66 -2.25 -14.50
C HIS A 137 -19.81 -1.77 -13.31
N GLY A 138 -18.97 -0.76 -13.53
CA GLY A 138 -18.03 -0.24 -12.54
C GLY A 138 -16.82 -1.14 -12.27
N TYR A 139 -16.70 -2.28 -12.97
CA TYR A 139 -15.59 -3.22 -12.82
C TYR A 139 -14.70 -3.30 -14.06
N ILE A 140 -15.28 -3.37 -15.26
CA ILE A 140 -14.54 -3.53 -16.52
C ILE A 140 -14.88 -2.47 -17.57
N ASP A 141 -15.73 -1.51 -17.27
CA ASP A 141 -16.29 -0.54 -18.24
C ASP A 141 -15.75 0.90 -18.05
N TYR A 142 -14.84 1.14 -17.12
CA TYR A 142 -14.18 2.44 -17.01
C TYR A 142 -13.25 2.67 -18.22
N PRO A 143 -13.40 3.83 -18.92
CA PRO A 143 -12.62 4.10 -20.12
C PRO A 143 -11.19 4.50 -19.81
N ALA A 144 -10.26 4.08 -20.67
CA ALA A 144 -8.93 4.67 -20.76
C ALA A 144 -8.98 6.05 -21.47
N LEU A 145 -7.84 6.77 -21.50
CA LEU A 145 -7.66 8.01 -22.29
C LEU A 145 -7.81 7.75 -23.79
#